data_f5790c1d4c1ab0e146eb6d759e24ebf3
#
_entry.id   f5790c1d4c1ab0e146eb6d759e24ebf3
#
_cell.length_a   1.000
_cell.length_b   1.000
_cell.length_c   1.000
_cell.angle_alpha   90.00
_cell.angle_beta   90.00
_cell.angle_gamma   90.00
#
_symmetry.space_group_name_H-M   'P 1'
#
loop_
_entity.id
_entity.type
_entity.pdbx_description
1 polymer ?
#
loop_
_entity_poly.entity_id
_entity_poly.type
_entity_poly.pdbx_seq_one_letter_code
_entity_poly.pdbx_strand_id
1 'polypeptide(L)'
;MSRPDLKGKIQTVLGPIEPGKLGRTLMHEHVLCDIRPPGTRSDNDLGPEITLENVWQINYGRGIKRAGRKYMLDLEDIATREVAMMKHEGGDAIVELSCGGLSPDPNGLRRIAAGTGVHLVMGCGYYVNDYQDPKNHDRTVEDFATEMIGQIHDGAWGTDVCAGMIGEIGCQAPWTDTEKRVMRGAFIAATETGASINVHPGRDPDQPQEIADFAKEAGFPTERIVISHIDRTIFDEPRLLKLADSGVTVEFDLFGQESSYYGLSDIDMPNDATRLRLIRALIEAGHLERVVISHDICYRTRLASFGGHGYGHIFRNVVPMMQKRGYSEAEIDAILVGNPRRLLTFV
;
A
#
# COMPACT_ATOMS: atom_id res chain seq x y z
N MET A 1 -4.04 26.34 -17.49
CA MET A 1 -2.90 25.60 -18.10
C MET A 1 -3.42 24.24 -18.53
N SER A 2 -2.96 23.67 -19.63
CA SER A 2 -3.32 22.28 -19.99
C SER A 2 -2.72 21.33 -18.95
N ARG A 3 -3.49 20.30 -18.56
CA ARG A 3 -2.99 19.23 -17.67
C ARG A 3 -1.74 18.58 -18.27
N PRO A 4 -0.71 18.22 -17.48
CA PRO A 4 0.47 17.57 -18.01
C PRO A 4 0.10 16.18 -18.58
N ASP A 5 0.72 15.83 -19.70
CA ASP A 5 0.64 14.48 -20.23
C ASP A 5 1.55 13.56 -19.40
N LEU A 6 0.93 12.61 -18.68
CA LEU A 6 1.61 11.66 -17.83
C LEU A 6 1.91 10.34 -18.54
N LYS A 7 1.41 10.15 -19.76
CA LYS A 7 1.60 8.90 -20.50
C LYS A 7 3.08 8.52 -20.63
N GLY A 8 3.40 7.30 -20.24
CA GLY A 8 4.78 6.79 -20.24
C GLY A 8 5.67 7.33 -19.12
N LYS A 9 5.12 8.07 -18.14
CA LYS A 9 5.85 8.59 -16.97
C LYS A 9 5.36 7.92 -15.68
N ILE A 10 6.13 8.10 -14.62
CA ILE A 10 5.74 7.79 -13.24
C ILE A 10 5.63 9.10 -12.49
N GLN A 11 4.48 9.36 -11.86
CA GLN A 11 4.24 10.56 -11.07
C GLN A 11 4.71 10.35 -9.63
N THR A 12 5.65 11.18 -9.17
CA THR A 12 6.10 11.25 -7.78
C THR A 12 5.63 12.55 -7.13
N VAL A 13 5.74 12.66 -5.81
CA VAL A 13 5.43 13.90 -5.08
C VAL A 13 6.32 15.08 -5.46
N LEU A 14 7.42 14.85 -6.16
CA LEU A 14 8.33 15.88 -6.72
C LEU A 14 8.08 16.13 -8.22
N GLY A 15 7.08 15.48 -8.80
CA GLY A 15 6.74 15.54 -10.22
C GLY A 15 7.06 14.26 -10.98
N PRO A 16 6.77 14.27 -12.31
CA PRO A 16 6.94 13.07 -13.14
C PRO A 16 8.40 12.72 -13.38
N ILE A 17 8.68 11.42 -13.41
CA ILE A 17 10.00 10.86 -13.74
C ILE A 17 9.90 9.84 -14.89
N GLU A 18 11.03 9.57 -15.54
CA GLU A 18 11.15 8.45 -16.48
C GLU A 18 11.06 7.12 -15.73
N PRO A 19 10.34 6.10 -16.24
CA PRO A 19 10.17 4.82 -15.57
C PRO A 19 11.48 4.12 -15.19
N GLY A 20 12.52 4.29 -15.99
CA GLY A 20 13.86 3.75 -15.70
C GLY A 20 14.56 4.39 -14.50
N LYS A 21 14.02 5.47 -13.92
CA LYS A 21 14.58 6.14 -12.73
C LYS A 21 13.99 5.64 -11.41
N LEU A 22 12.94 4.83 -11.44
CA LEU A 22 12.22 4.41 -10.25
C LEU A 22 13.09 3.61 -9.27
N GLY A 23 13.81 2.58 -9.76
CA GLY A 23 14.65 1.70 -8.94
C GLY A 23 13.83 0.67 -8.13
N ARG A 24 14.45 0.13 -7.07
CA ARG A 24 13.84 -0.86 -6.16
C ARG A 24 12.75 -0.20 -5.31
N THR A 25 11.54 -0.74 -5.37
CA THR A 25 10.33 -0.09 -4.89
C THR A 25 9.58 -0.95 -3.87
N LEU A 26 9.17 -0.34 -2.76
CA LEU A 26 8.16 -0.85 -1.85
C LEU A 26 6.80 -0.39 -2.35
N MET A 27 5.88 -1.33 -2.63
CA MET A 27 4.65 -1.01 -3.34
C MET A 27 3.48 -0.62 -2.43
N HIS A 28 3.63 -0.81 -1.10
CA HIS A 28 2.60 -0.47 -0.13
C HIS A 28 3.22 -0.08 1.22
N GLU A 29 3.27 1.20 1.50
CA GLU A 29 3.72 1.73 2.79
C GLU A 29 2.89 2.94 3.22
N HIS A 30 2.97 3.28 4.51
CA HIS A 30 2.53 4.54 5.06
C HIS A 30 3.72 5.26 5.69
N VAL A 31 3.97 6.50 5.28
CA VAL A 31 5.11 7.30 5.74
C VAL A 31 4.66 8.36 6.74
N LEU A 32 3.54 9.04 6.43
CA LEU A 32 2.84 9.95 7.32
C LEU A 32 1.36 9.57 7.33
N CYS A 33 0.88 9.04 8.47
CA CYS A 33 -0.44 8.43 8.56
C CYS A 33 -1.02 8.47 9.97
N ASP A 34 -2.33 8.67 10.08
CA ASP A 34 -3.11 8.38 11.29
C ASP A 34 -4.14 7.28 10.99
N ILE A 35 -3.79 6.04 11.34
CA ILE A 35 -4.62 4.84 11.10
C ILE A 35 -5.76 4.69 12.11
N ARG A 36 -6.00 5.64 13.01
CA ARG A 36 -7.18 5.63 13.88
C ARG A 36 -8.41 6.03 13.06
N PRO A 37 -9.58 5.36 13.24
CA PRO A 37 -10.81 5.82 12.60
C PRO A 37 -11.10 7.29 12.96
N PRO A 38 -11.46 8.16 12.01
CA PRO A 38 -11.61 9.61 12.24
C PRO A 38 -12.52 9.95 13.43
N GLY A 39 -13.64 9.22 13.61
CA GLY A 39 -14.56 9.41 14.72
C GLY A 39 -14.04 9.01 16.11
N THR A 40 -12.88 8.36 16.17
CA THR A 40 -12.24 7.93 17.44
C THR A 40 -10.99 8.70 17.77
N ARG A 41 -10.54 9.62 16.91
CA ARG A 41 -9.33 10.41 17.12
C ARG A 41 -9.52 11.37 18.27
N SER A 42 -8.64 11.27 19.25
CA SER A 42 -8.57 12.19 20.39
C SER A 42 -7.12 12.55 20.65
N ASP A 43 -6.83 13.84 20.79
CA ASP A 43 -5.50 14.32 21.16
C ASP A 43 -5.14 14.00 22.63
N ASN A 44 -6.16 13.66 23.44
CA ASN A 44 -5.97 13.27 24.84
C ASN A 44 -5.66 11.79 25.02
N ASP A 45 -5.95 10.94 24.04
CA ASP A 45 -5.59 9.51 24.08
C ASP A 45 -4.22 9.32 23.44
N LEU A 46 -3.18 9.64 24.18
CA LEU A 46 -1.80 9.50 23.71
C LEU A 46 -1.33 8.05 23.65
N GLY A 47 -1.96 7.17 24.41
CA GLY A 47 -1.43 5.82 24.65
C GLY A 47 -0.15 5.80 25.51
N PRO A 48 0.31 4.64 25.98
CA PRO A 48 1.57 4.50 26.69
C PRO A 48 2.78 4.83 25.78
N GLU A 49 3.89 5.21 26.40
CA GLU A 49 5.16 5.36 25.68
C GLU A 49 5.59 4.02 25.09
N ILE A 50 6.21 4.07 23.91
CA ILE A 50 6.87 2.91 23.30
C ILE A 50 8.23 2.77 23.94
N THR A 51 8.46 1.65 24.61
CA THR A 51 9.73 1.32 25.27
C THR A 51 10.20 -0.07 24.84
N LEU A 52 11.46 -0.40 25.09
CA LEU A 52 12.00 -1.73 24.80
C LEU A 52 11.27 -2.83 25.58
N GLU A 53 10.71 -2.50 26.77
CA GLU A 53 9.99 -3.46 27.60
C GLU A 53 8.58 -3.77 27.08
N ASN A 54 7.94 -2.86 26.33
CA ASN A 54 6.56 -3.04 25.91
C ASN A 54 6.36 -3.17 24.40
N VAL A 55 7.33 -2.82 23.55
CA VAL A 55 7.21 -2.82 22.11
C VAL A 55 6.85 -4.20 21.55
N TRP A 56 7.36 -5.26 22.15
CA TRP A 56 7.01 -6.63 21.79
C TRP A 56 5.51 -6.91 21.98
N GLN A 57 4.96 -6.55 23.15
CA GLN A 57 3.54 -6.75 23.46
C GLN A 57 2.64 -5.93 22.53
N ILE A 58 3.04 -4.70 22.22
CA ILE A 58 2.31 -3.84 21.28
C ILE A 58 2.28 -4.49 19.89
N ASN A 59 3.43 -4.95 19.41
CA ASN A 59 3.55 -5.58 18.11
C ASN A 59 2.86 -6.95 18.03
N TYR A 60 2.83 -7.69 19.11
CA TYR A 60 2.12 -8.96 19.18
C TYR A 60 0.59 -8.79 19.17
N GLY A 61 0.08 -7.60 19.53
CA GLY A 61 -1.33 -7.26 19.40
C GLY A 61 -2.23 -7.65 20.56
N ARG A 62 -1.69 -8.19 21.66
CA ARG A 62 -2.46 -8.50 22.88
C ARG A 62 -2.23 -7.46 23.96
N GLY A 63 -3.33 -6.97 24.55
CA GLY A 63 -3.32 -6.22 25.82
C GLY A 63 -2.94 -4.75 25.73
N ILE A 64 -2.41 -4.25 24.62
CA ILE A 64 -2.10 -2.83 24.44
C ILE A 64 -2.93 -2.28 23.25
N LYS A 65 -3.71 -1.26 23.56
CA LYS A 65 -4.56 -0.59 22.58
C LYS A 65 -3.69 0.21 21.59
N ARG A 66 -3.70 -0.19 20.33
CA ARG A 66 -2.94 0.49 19.25
C ARG A 66 -3.56 1.82 18.80
N ALA A 67 -4.59 2.31 19.48
CA ALA A 67 -5.31 3.50 19.08
C ALA A 67 -4.70 4.81 19.58
N GLY A 68 -3.66 4.76 20.43
CA GLY A 68 -3.03 5.97 20.96
C GLY A 68 -2.25 6.74 19.90
N ARG A 69 -2.29 8.08 19.96
CA ARG A 69 -1.60 8.97 19.02
C ARG A 69 -0.09 8.68 18.93
N LYS A 70 0.56 8.26 20.02
CA LYS A 70 1.98 7.91 20.03
C LYS A 70 2.35 6.72 19.15
N TYR A 71 1.36 5.99 18.65
CA TYR A 71 1.59 4.88 17.73
C TYR A 71 1.45 5.27 16.25
N MET A 72 0.94 6.48 15.98
CA MET A 72 0.71 6.96 14.62
C MET A 72 2.00 7.47 13.97
N LEU A 73 2.02 7.48 12.65
CA LEU A 73 3.14 7.95 11.83
C LEU A 73 2.99 9.45 11.57
N ASP A 74 3.13 10.29 12.61
CA ASP A 74 2.91 11.74 12.55
C ASP A 74 4.17 12.57 12.89
N LEU A 75 5.35 11.93 12.92
CA LEU A 75 6.63 12.58 13.21
C LEU A 75 7.52 12.61 11.96
N GLU A 76 7.51 13.74 11.25
CA GLU A 76 8.20 13.92 9.97
C GLU A 76 9.71 13.72 10.07
N ASP A 77 10.35 14.13 11.17
CA ASP A 77 11.78 13.93 11.40
C ASP A 77 12.16 12.43 11.53
N ILE A 78 11.30 11.65 12.17
CA ILE A 78 11.45 10.21 12.28
C ILE A 78 11.21 9.55 10.91
N ALA A 79 10.11 9.91 10.24
CA ALA A 79 9.80 9.40 8.90
C ALA A 79 10.94 9.68 7.91
N THR A 80 11.51 10.89 7.92
CA THR A 80 12.67 11.24 7.10
C THR A 80 13.87 10.33 7.37
N ARG A 81 14.16 10.07 8.63
CA ARG A 81 15.26 9.18 9.04
C ARG A 81 15.05 7.73 8.61
N GLU A 82 13.84 7.20 8.81
CA GLU A 82 13.47 5.83 8.42
C GLU A 82 13.53 5.64 6.89
N VAL A 83 13.05 6.62 6.11
CA VAL A 83 13.14 6.60 4.64
C VAL A 83 14.60 6.68 4.19
N ALA A 84 15.43 7.53 4.83
CA ALA A 84 16.86 7.60 4.54
C ALA A 84 17.60 6.29 4.87
N MET A 85 17.22 5.59 5.95
CA MET A 85 17.75 4.27 6.29
C MET A 85 17.42 3.25 5.21
N MET A 86 16.16 3.20 4.74
CA MET A 86 15.77 2.35 3.62
C MET A 86 16.61 2.61 2.36
N LYS A 87 16.84 3.89 2.03
CA LYS A 87 17.71 4.27 0.89
C LYS A 87 19.12 3.71 1.05
N HIS A 88 19.69 3.82 2.24
CA HIS A 88 21.03 3.28 2.54
C HIS A 88 21.09 1.75 2.39
N GLU A 89 19.98 1.05 2.62
CA GLU A 89 19.86 -0.40 2.50
C GLU A 89 19.49 -0.87 1.08
N GLY A 90 19.40 0.05 0.11
CA GLY A 90 19.24 -0.26 -1.31
C GLY A 90 17.83 -0.12 -1.86
N GLY A 91 16.92 0.51 -1.15
CA GLY A 91 15.61 0.91 -1.65
C GLY A 91 15.67 2.28 -2.34
N ASP A 92 14.89 2.48 -3.39
CA ASP A 92 14.88 3.70 -4.20
C ASP A 92 13.54 4.43 -4.20
N ALA A 93 12.44 3.70 -4.01
CA ALA A 93 11.10 4.26 -4.07
C ALA A 93 10.15 3.61 -3.06
N ILE A 94 9.13 4.37 -2.66
CA ILE A 94 8.01 3.95 -1.82
C ILE A 94 6.71 4.40 -2.49
N VAL A 95 5.75 3.50 -2.60
CA VAL A 95 4.35 3.86 -2.85
C VAL A 95 3.67 4.07 -1.50
N GLU A 96 3.30 5.31 -1.26
CA GLU A 96 2.71 5.76 0.00
C GLU A 96 1.19 5.84 -0.16
N LEU A 97 0.46 4.96 0.52
CA LEU A 97 -0.96 4.74 0.29
C LEU A 97 -1.89 5.34 1.36
N SER A 98 -1.42 6.31 2.13
CA SER A 98 -2.27 7.06 3.06
C SER A 98 -3.25 7.95 2.28
N CYS A 99 -4.40 7.40 1.94
CA CYS A 99 -5.46 8.07 1.20
C CYS A 99 -6.53 8.69 2.11
N GLY A 100 -7.69 9.06 1.56
CA GLY A 100 -8.79 9.68 2.29
C GLY A 100 -9.29 8.82 3.45
N GLY A 101 -9.25 9.40 4.65
CA GLY A 101 -9.54 8.71 5.92
C GLY A 101 -8.28 8.43 6.76
N LEU A 102 -7.09 8.41 6.17
CA LEU A 102 -5.82 8.08 6.81
C LEU A 102 -4.94 9.31 7.11
N SER A 103 -5.48 10.52 6.99
CA SER A 103 -4.79 11.81 7.23
C SER A 103 -3.55 12.03 6.33
N PRO A 104 -3.71 11.99 5.00
CA PRO A 104 -2.60 12.21 4.09
C PRO A 104 -1.93 13.58 4.29
N ASP A 105 -0.59 13.62 4.24
CA ASP A 105 0.22 14.85 4.29
C ASP A 105 1.12 14.98 3.05
N PRO A 106 0.60 15.45 1.91
CA PRO A 106 1.38 15.56 0.68
C PRO A 106 2.60 16.47 0.80
N ASN A 107 2.50 17.55 1.57
CA ASN A 107 3.60 18.47 1.75
C ASN A 107 4.73 17.88 2.63
N GLY A 108 4.39 17.09 3.64
CA GLY A 108 5.34 16.31 4.42
C GLY A 108 6.08 15.30 3.54
N LEU A 109 5.33 14.55 2.72
CA LEU A 109 5.93 13.60 1.77
C LEU A 109 6.88 14.29 0.78
N ARG A 110 6.50 15.46 0.25
CA ARG A 110 7.37 16.26 -0.63
C ARG A 110 8.67 16.64 0.05
N ARG A 111 8.64 17.08 1.32
CA ARG A 111 9.84 17.43 2.09
C ARG A 111 10.72 16.21 2.35
N ILE A 112 10.12 15.09 2.72
CA ILE A 112 10.85 13.83 2.94
C ILE A 112 11.53 13.36 1.65
N ALA A 113 10.81 13.34 0.52
CA ALA A 113 11.37 12.96 -0.77
C ALA A 113 12.55 13.86 -1.17
N ALA A 114 12.40 15.19 -1.02
CA ALA A 114 13.47 16.14 -1.33
C ALA A 114 14.68 15.98 -0.41
N GLY A 115 14.47 15.68 0.87
CA GLY A 115 15.55 15.52 1.85
C GLY A 115 16.30 14.20 1.76
N THR A 116 15.65 13.13 1.28
CA THR A 116 16.22 11.77 1.23
C THR A 116 16.67 11.33 -0.15
N GLY A 117 16.13 11.95 -1.20
CA GLY A 117 16.31 11.51 -2.58
C GLY A 117 15.62 10.18 -2.90
N VAL A 118 14.65 9.76 -2.09
CA VAL A 118 13.78 8.60 -2.37
C VAL A 118 12.59 9.07 -3.19
N HIS A 119 12.21 8.31 -4.20
CA HIS A 119 10.99 8.57 -4.96
C HIS A 119 9.76 8.17 -4.13
N LEU A 120 8.93 9.13 -3.71
CA LEU A 120 7.65 8.85 -3.08
C LEU A 120 6.54 9.00 -4.12
N VAL A 121 5.79 7.92 -4.34
CA VAL A 121 4.58 7.90 -5.18
C VAL A 121 3.39 7.89 -4.24
N MET A 122 2.60 8.96 -4.26
CA MET A 122 1.47 9.12 -3.33
C MET A 122 0.20 8.51 -3.93
N GLY A 123 -0.57 7.82 -3.09
CA GLY A 123 -1.90 7.33 -3.41
C GLY A 123 -2.99 8.40 -3.32
N CYS A 124 -4.16 8.13 -3.91
CA CYS A 124 -5.36 8.94 -3.76
C CYS A 124 -6.62 8.09 -3.73
N GLY A 125 -7.77 8.68 -3.43
CA GLY A 125 -9.03 7.95 -3.25
C GLY A 125 -9.38 7.76 -1.77
N TYR A 126 -10.11 6.69 -1.43
CA TYR A 126 -10.72 6.55 -0.11
C TYR A 126 -10.54 5.15 0.47
N TYR A 127 -10.17 5.11 1.76
CA TYR A 127 -10.06 3.91 2.56
C TYR A 127 -11.44 3.30 2.88
N VAL A 128 -11.49 2.29 3.75
CA VAL A 128 -12.74 1.57 4.10
C VAL A 128 -13.80 2.49 4.70
N ASN A 129 -15.05 2.09 4.59
CA ASN A 129 -16.23 2.87 4.94
C ASN A 129 -16.17 3.56 6.31
N ASP A 130 -15.66 2.87 7.35
CA ASP A 130 -15.60 3.41 8.71
C ASP A 130 -14.59 4.57 8.87
N TYR A 131 -13.76 4.80 7.88
CA TYR A 131 -12.78 5.89 7.83
C TYR A 131 -13.22 7.06 6.94
N GLN A 132 -14.34 6.92 6.24
CA GLN A 132 -14.82 7.94 5.34
C GLN A 132 -15.61 9.03 6.06
N ASP A 133 -15.55 10.25 5.52
CA ASP A 133 -16.40 11.35 5.94
C ASP A 133 -17.88 10.96 5.66
N PRO A 134 -18.81 11.15 6.61
CA PRO A 134 -20.24 10.85 6.40
C PRO A 134 -20.82 11.44 5.12
N LYS A 135 -20.35 12.61 4.66
CA LYS A 135 -20.79 13.21 3.39
C LYS A 135 -20.55 12.33 2.16
N ASN A 136 -19.60 11.39 2.22
CA ASN A 136 -19.30 10.49 1.12
C ASN A 136 -20.43 9.50 0.84
N HIS A 137 -21.33 9.26 1.80
CA HIS A 137 -22.48 8.37 1.59
C HIS A 137 -23.48 8.91 0.55
N ASP A 138 -23.54 10.23 0.35
CA ASP A 138 -24.45 10.88 -0.60
C ASP A 138 -23.78 11.19 -1.96
N ARG A 139 -22.47 10.93 -2.09
CA ARG A 139 -21.74 11.21 -3.33
C ARG A 139 -21.98 10.15 -4.40
N THR A 140 -21.99 10.61 -5.65
CA THR A 140 -22.11 9.76 -6.85
C THR A 140 -20.77 9.11 -7.24
N VAL A 141 -20.82 8.17 -8.17
CA VAL A 141 -19.63 7.57 -8.79
C VAL A 141 -18.79 8.64 -9.49
N GLU A 142 -19.45 9.57 -10.19
CA GLU A 142 -18.85 10.67 -10.95
C GLU A 142 -18.15 11.69 -10.03
N ASP A 143 -18.69 11.94 -8.84
CA ASP A 143 -18.05 12.81 -7.84
C ASP A 143 -16.72 12.23 -7.39
N PHE A 144 -16.68 10.93 -7.09
CA PHE A 144 -15.45 10.23 -6.73
C PHE A 144 -14.44 10.20 -7.89
N ALA A 145 -14.90 9.90 -9.10
CA ALA A 145 -14.03 9.89 -10.28
C ALA A 145 -13.41 11.26 -10.55
N THR A 146 -14.23 12.33 -10.54
CA THR A 146 -13.78 13.71 -10.78
C THR A 146 -12.72 14.14 -9.76
N GLU A 147 -12.93 13.80 -8.49
CA GLU A 147 -11.96 14.13 -7.44
C GLU A 147 -10.64 13.39 -7.62
N MET A 148 -10.66 12.06 -7.87
CA MET A 148 -9.44 11.29 -8.08
C MET A 148 -8.67 11.76 -9.32
N ILE A 149 -9.35 12.11 -10.41
CA ILE A 149 -8.73 12.71 -11.60
C ILE A 149 -8.06 14.04 -11.24
N GLY A 150 -8.74 14.89 -10.45
CA GLY A 150 -8.19 16.14 -9.94
C GLY A 150 -6.95 15.92 -9.05
N GLN A 151 -6.99 14.91 -8.17
CA GLN A 151 -5.87 14.57 -7.29
C GLN A 151 -4.62 14.08 -8.06
N ILE A 152 -4.80 13.48 -9.24
CA ILE A 152 -3.70 13.05 -10.12
C ILE A 152 -3.12 14.22 -10.91
N HIS A 153 -3.95 15.15 -11.39
CA HIS A 153 -3.52 16.16 -12.34
C HIS A 153 -3.36 17.57 -11.76
N ASP A 154 -4.17 17.92 -10.77
CA ASP A 154 -4.31 19.30 -10.30
C ASP A 154 -3.79 19.50 -8.88
N GLY A 155 -3.57 18.39 -8.16
CA GLY A 155 -3.09 18.36 -6.76
C GLY A 155 -4.09 17.73 -5.79
N ALA A 156 -3.56 17.07 -4.78
CA ALA A 156 -4.34 16.28 -3.82
C ALA A 156 -4.42 16.96 -2.45
N TRP A 157 -5.51 16.72 -1.75
CA TRP A 157 -5.71 17.11 -0.33
C TRP A 157 -5.45 18.61 -0.07
N GLY A 158 -5.88 19.48 -1.01
CA GLY A 158 -5.72 20.94 -0.88
C GLY A 158 -4.30 21.47 -1.12
N THR A 159 -3.43 20.66 -1.70
CA THR A 159 -2.06 21.03 -2.08
C THR A 159 -1.88 20.97 -3.60
N ASP A 160 -0.71 21.36 -4.09
CA ASP A 160 -0.26 21.20 -5.49
C ASP A 160 0.53 19.91 -5.71
N VAL A 161 0.60 19.01 -4.72
CA VAL A 161 1.24 17.69 -4.86
C VAL A 161 0.27 16.73 -5.50
N CYS A 162 0.68 16.10 -6.59
CA CYS A 162 -0.14 15.20 -7.36
C CYS A 162 0.06 13.73 -6.95
N ALA A 163 -1.02 12.95 -7.00
CA ALA A 163 -0.97 11.51 -6.76
C ALA A 163 -0.45 10.75 -7.99
N GLY A 164 0.25 9.64 -7.77
CA GLY A 164 0.81 8.78 -8.81
C GLY A 164 0.16 7.40 -8.92
N MET A 165 -0.78 7.09 -8.02
CA MET A 165 -1.56 5.86 -8.01
C MET A 165 -2.93 6.11 -7.40
N ILE A 166 -3.95 5.37 -7.80
CA ILE A 166 -5.26 5.38 -7.13
C ILE A 166 -5.23 4.29 -6.05
N GLY A 167 -5.49 4.65 -4.81
CA GLY A 167 -5.49 3.69 -3.69
C GLY A 167 -4.74 4.19 -2.46
N GLU A 168 -4.80 3.42 -1.37
CA GLU A 168 -5.50 2.11 -1.34
C GLU A 168 -7.02 2.30 -1.25
N ILE A 169 -7.73 1.73 -2.21
CA ILE A 169 -9.20 1.77 -2.21
C ILE A 169 -9.70 0.70 -1.25
N GLY A 170 -10.43 1.12 -0.23
CA GLY A 170 -10.90 0.25 0.82
C GLY A 170 -12.10 -0.59 0.43
N CYS A 171 -12.06 -1.87 0.80
CA CYS A 171 -13.18 -2.79 0.73
C CYS A 171 -13.32 -3.52 2.06
N GLN A 172 -14.52 -3.47 2.66
CA GLN A 172 -14.86 -4.30 3.80
C GLN A 172 -15.47 -5.63 3.34
N ALA A 173 -15.57 -6.60 4.24
CA ALA A 173 -16.31 -7.82 4.02
C ALA A 173 -17.40 -7.94 5.10
N PRO A 174 -18.71 -7.83 4.76
CA PRO A 174 -19.28 -7.65 3.41
C PRO A 174 -18.97 -6.26 2.82
N TRP A 175 -18.84 -6.19 1.50
CA TRP A 175 -18.51 -4.97 0.76
C TRP A 175 -19.70 -3.99 0.74
N THR A 176 -19.46 -2.73 1.15
CA THR A 176 -20.54 -1.73 1.26
C THR A 176 -20.87 -1.06 -0.07
N ASP A 177 -22.08 -0.50 -0.19
CA ASP A 177 -22.50 0.21 -1.40
C ASP A 177 -21.65 1.48 -1.64
N THR A 178 -21.23 2.16 -0.57
CA THR A 178 -20.36 3.34 -0.67
C THR A 178 -18.99 2.96 -1.24
N GLU A 179 -18.38 1.89 -0.72
CA GLU A 179 -17.09 1.39 -1.23
C GLU A 179 -17.20 0.92 -2.68
N LYS A 180 -18.31 0.28 -3.09
CA LYS A 180 -18.58 -0.09 -4.49
C LYS A 180 -18.67 1.14 -5.39
N ARG A 181 -19.29 2.26 -4.91
CA ARG A 181 -19.30 3.52 -5.66
C ARG A 181 -17.91 4.13 -5.79
N VAL A 182 -17.13 4.15 -4.72
CA VAL A 182 -15.72 4.59 -4.74
C VAL A 182 -14.92 3.78 -5.75
N MET A 183 -15.05 2.45 -5.75
CA MET A 183 -14.34 1.55 -6.68
C MET A 183 -14.73 1.83 -8.14
N ARG A 184 -16.03 2.03 -8.44
CA ARG A 184 -16.46 2.42 -9.80
C ARG A 184 -15.88 3.78 -10.21
N GLY A 185 -15.84 4.74 -9.30
CA GLY A 185 -15.18 6.03 -9.51
C GLY A 185 -13.68 5.87 -9.79
N ALA A 186 -13.02 4.96 -9.08
CA ALA A 186 -11.62 4.62 -9.31
C ALA A 186 -11.39 4.00 -10.71
N PHE A 187 -12.29 3.14 -11.19
CA PHE A 187 -12.20 2.59 -12.56
C PHE A 187 -12.30 3.69 -13.63
N ILE A 188 -13.23 4.63 -13.46
CA ILE A 188 -13.37 5.77 -14.39
C ILE A 188 -12.11 6.64 -14.35
N ALA A 189 -11.64 6.99 -13.14
CA ALA A 189 -10.44 7.81 -12.98
C ALA A 189 -9.19 7.12 -13.55
N ALA A 190 -9.01 5.82 -13.31
CA ALA A 190 -7.89 5.04 -13.85
C ALA A 190 -7.95 4.96 -15.38
N THR A 191 -9.13 4.78 -15.96
CA THR A 191 -9.32 4.75 -17.41
C THR A 191 -8.97 6.10 -18.06
N GLU A 192 -9.35 7.21 -17.42
CA GLU A 192 -9.10 8.56 -17.96
C GLU A 192 -7.63 8.98 -17.80
N THR A 193 -7.02 8.65 -16.66
CA THR A 193 -5.67 9.12 -16.33
C THR A 193 -4.57 8.15 -16.75
N GLY A 194 -4.87 6.87 -16.92
CA GLY A 194 -3.89 5.81 -17.13
C GLY A 194 -3.20 5.30 -15.86
N ALA A 195 -3.66 5.71 -14.67
CA ALA A 195 -3.13 5.24 -13.39
C ALA A 195 -3.50 3.77 -13.10
N SER A 196 -2.73 3.09 -12.26
CA SER A 196 -3.13 1.80 -11.66
C SER A 196 -3.92 2.02 -10.38
N ILE A 197 -4.63 0.97 -9.96
CA ILE A 197 -5.42 0.95 -8.72
C ILE A 197 -4.80 -0.04 -7.75
N ASN A 198 -4.55 0.39 -6.50
CA ASN A 198 -4.27 -0.48 -5.36
C ASN A 198 -5.54 -0.64 -4.52
N VAL A 199 -5.84 -1.86 -4.09
CA VAL A 199 -7.08 -2.20 -3.39
C VAL A 199 -6.77 -2.89 -2.07
N HIS A 200 -7.33 -2.34 -0.98
CA HIS A 200 -7.35 -2.94 0.35
C HIS A 200 -8.56 -3.88 0.48
N PRO A 201 -8.41 -5.21 0.39
CA PRO A 201 -9.51 -6.14 0.59
C PRO A 201 -9.87 -6.26 2.07
N GLY A 202 -11.11 -6.62 2.37
CA GLY A 202 -11.50 -7.11 3.68
C GLY A 202 -10.77 -8.39 4.06
N ARG A 203 -11.23 -9.05 5.11
CA ARG A 203 -10.55 -10.24 5.66
C ARG A 203 -11.26 -11.55 5.31
N ASP A 204 -12.16 -11.50 4.34
CA ASP A 204 -12.78 -12.68 3.74
C ASP A 204 -11.86 -13.22 2.62
N PRO A 205 -11.46 -14.50 2.64
CA PRO A 205 -10.55 -15.06 1.65
C PRO A 205 -11.12 -15.11 0.23
N ASP A 206 -12.43 -14.96 0.05
CA ASP A 206 -13.06 -14.92 -1.28
C ASP A 206 -13.16 -13.50 -1.84
N GLN A 207 -13.03 -12.45 -1.01
CA GLN A 207 -13.18 -11.07 -1.46
C GLN A 207 -12.12 -10.61 -2.47
N PRO A 208 -10.85 -11.00 -2.43
CA PRO A 208 -9.91 -10.70 -3.50
C PRO A 208 -10.40 -11.13 -4.89
N GLN A 209 -11.03 -12.30 -4.98
CA GLN A 209 -11.65 -12.77 -6.22
C GLN A 209 -12.91 -11.98 -6.58
N GLU A 210 -13.76 -11.64 -5.59
CA GLU A 210 -14.94 -10.77 -5.79
C GLU A 210 -14.53 -9.41 -6.40
N ILE A 211 -13.43 -8.81 -5.92
CA ILE A 211 -12.88 -7.56 -6.46
C ILE A 211 -12.45 -7.72 -7.92
N ALA A 212 -11.72 -8.79 -8.24
CA ALA A 212 -11.28 -9.08 -9.60
C ALA A 212 -12.47 -9.30 -10.56
N ASP A 213 -13.48 -10.03 -10.10
CA ASP A 213 -14.69 -10.29 -10.88
C ASP A 213 -15.53 -9.01 -11.08
N PHE A 214 -15.65 -8.17 -10.05
CA PHE A 214 -16.31 -6.86 -10.13
C PHE A 214 -15.64 -5.92 -11.15
N ALA A 215 -14.31 -5.94 -11.22
CA ALA A 215 -13.57 -5.18 -12.22
C ALA A 215 -13.85 -5.69 -13.65
N LYS A 216 -13.86 -7.02 -13.85
CA LYS A 216 -14.21 -7.64 -15.14
C LYS A 216 -15.63 -7.31 -15.56
N GLU A 217 -16.60 -7.38 -14.66
CA GLU A 217 -17.99 -7.00 -14.91
C GLU A 217 -18.13 -5.54 -15.32
N ALA A 218 -17.30 -4.66 -14.72
CA ALA A 218 -17.24 -3.25 -15.09
C ALA A 218 -16.48 -2.97 -16.37
N GLY A 219 -15.86 -3.98 -17.00
CA GLY A 219 -15.02 -3.83 -18.21
C GLY A 219 -13.66 -3.19 -17.93
N PHE A 220 -13.20 -3.16 -16.67
CA PHE A 220 -11.91 -2.57 -16.30
C PHE A 220 -10.79 -3.60 -16.45
N PRO A 221 -9.61 -3.24 -17.02
CA PRO A 221 -8.49 -4.16 -17.21
C PRO A 221 -7.86 -4.58 -15.86
N THR A 222 -8.01 -5.86 -15.51
CA THR A 222 -7.54 -6.39 -14.21
C THR A 222 -6.04 -6.31 -14.02
N GLU A 223 -5.24 -6.28 -15.09
CA GLU A 223 -3.79 -6.10 -15.05
C GLU A 223 -3.33 -4.72 -14.52
N ARG A 224 -4.27 -3.78 -14.37
CA ARG A 224 -4.04 -2.46 -13.75
C ARG A 224 -4.45 -2.42 -12.28
N ILE A 225 -4.84 -3.56 -11.69
CA ILE A 225 -5.24 -3.69 -10.29
C ILE A 225 -4.16 -4.42 -9.52
N VAL A 226 -3.79 -3.87 -8.37
CA VAL A 226 -3.00 -4.52 -7.31
C VAL A 226 -3.95 -4.83 -6.16
N ILE A 227 -4.01 -6.07 -5.72
CA ILE A 227 -4.78 -6.46 -4.53
C ILE A 227 -3.79 -6.71 -3.40
N SER A 228 -3.88 -5.86 -2.37
CA SER A 228 -3.01 -5.83 -1.21
C SER A 228 -3.33 -6.93 -0.20
N HIS A 229 -2.46 -7.09 0.79
CA HIS A 229 -2.69 -7.90 1.99
C HIS A 229 -3.05 -9.37 1.70
N ILE A 230 -2.53 -9.91 0.61
CA ILE A 230 -2.80 -11.31 0.23
C ILE A 230 -2.31 -12.27 1.30
N ASP A 231 -1.20 -11.94 1.94
CA ASP A 231 -0.56 -12.75 2.99
C ASP A 231 -1.31 -12.77 4.34
N ARG A 232 -2.38 -11.95 4.51
CA ARG A 232 -3.33 -12.08 5.62
C ARG A 232 -4.74 -12.54 5.20
N THR A 233 -4.92 -12.82 3.91
CA THR A 233 -6.25 -13.07 3.35
C THR A 233 -6.34 -14.43 2.68
N ILE A 234 -5.30 -14.88 1.97
CA ILE A 234 -5.28 -16.14 1.23
C ILE A 234 -4.10 -16.99 1.69
N PHE A 235 -4.39 -18.18 2.23
CA PHE A 235 -3.38 -19.10 2.77
C PHE A 235 -3.26 -20.39 1.94
N ASP A 236 -4.21 -20.68 1.06
CA ASP A 236 -4.20 -21.85 0.18
C ASP A 236 -3.74 -21.49 -1.23
N GLU A 237 -2.86 -22.34 -1.76
CA GLU A 237 -2.26 -22.14 -3.08
C GLU A 237 -3.29 -22.19 -4.23
N PRO A 238 -4.28 -23.08 -4.27
CA PRO A 238 -5.28 -23.10 -5.35
C PRO A 238 -6.06 -21.78 -5.48
N ARG A 239 -6.48 -21.16 -4.36
CA ARG A 239 -7.17 -19.88 -4.37
C ARG A 239 -6.24 -18.75 -4.82
N LEU A 240 -4.97 -18.79 -4.39
CA LEU A 240 -3.95 -17.83 -4.78
C LEU A 240 -3.68 -17.85 -6.29
N LEU A 241 -3.51 -19.03 -6.87
CA LEU A 241 -3.29 -19.22 -8.30
C LEU A 241 -4.51 -18.78 -9.12
N LYS A 242 -5.72 -19.15 -8.68
CA LYS A 242 -6.97 -18.69 -9.30
C LYS A 242 -7.08 -17.16 -9.34
N LEU A 243 -6.68 -16.50 -8.27
CA LEU A 243 -6.66 -15.03 -8.23
C LEU A 243 -5.64 -14.46 -9.22
N ALA A 244 -4.43 -14.99 -9.27
CA ALA A 244 -3.41 -14.57 -10.24
C ALA A 244 -3.84 -14.81 -11.70
N ASP A 245 -4.53 -15.93 -11.99
CA ASP A 245 -5.14 -16.23 -13.29
C ASP A 245 -6.18 -15.17 -13.72
N SER A 246 -6.78 -14.45 -12.76
CA SER A 246 -7.71 -13.38 -13.08
C SER A 246 -7.05 -12.17 -13.73
N GLY A 247 -5.71 -12.08 -13.71
CA GLY A 247 -4.92 -11.01 -14.30
C GLY A 247 -4.50 -9.90 -13.35
N VAL A 248 -5.02 -9.87 -12.11
CA VAL A 248 -4.60 -8.89 -11.09
C VAL A 248 -3.17 -9.14 -10.63
N THR A 249 -2.53 -8.10 -10.10
CA THR A 249 -1.28 -8.25 -9.35
C THR A 249 -1.61 -8.52 -7.88
N VAL A 250 -0.97 -9.54 -7.30
CA VAL A 250 -1.10 -9.91 -5.89
C VAL A 250 0.03 -9.29 -5.09
N GLU A 251 -0.29 -8.67 -3.97
CA GLU A 251 0.66 -7.98 -3.14
C GLU A 251 0.81 -8.64 -1.78
N PHE A 252 2.03 -9.10 -1.50
CA PHE A 252 2.44 -9.59 -0.19
C PHE A 252 3.10 -8.43 0.55
N ASP A 253 2.34 -7.71 1.34
CA ASP A 253 2.76 -6.44 1.93
C ASP A 253 2.85 -6.45 3.46
N LEU A 254 2.94 -7.63 4.06
CA LEU A 254 3.10 -7.72 5.50
C LEU A 254 4.44 -8.36 5.91
N PHE A 255 5.47 -8.24 5.06
CA PHE A 255 6.81 -8.72 5.41
C PHE A 255 7.30 -8.09 6.73
N GLY A 256 7.93 -8.91 7.59
CA GLY A 256 8.35 -8.51 8.93
C GLY A 256 7.25 -8.57 10.00
N GLN A 257 5.98 -8.78 9.62
CA GLN A 257 4.89 -9.03 10.55
C GLN A 257 4.70 -10.54 10.73
N GLU A 258 5.31 -11.12 11.75
CA GLU A 258 5.40 -12.59 11.93
C GLU A 258 4.74 -13.10 13.22
N SER A 259 3.91 -12.26 13.87
CA SER A 259 3.24 -12.70 15.11
C SER A 259 2.14 -13.72 14.83
N SER A 260 2.06 -14.79 15.62
CA SER A 260 1.02 -15.82 15.52
C SER A 260 -0.39 -15.31 15.82
N TYR A 261 -0.51 -14.11 16.39
CA TYR A 261 -1.80 -13.53 16.71
C TYR A 261 -2.06 -12.30 15.86
N TYR A 262 -3.17 -12.33 15.12
CA TYR A 262 -3.66 -11.18 14.38
C TYR A 262 -4.95 -10.67 15.03
N GLY A 263 -4.90 -9.46 15.61
CA GLY A 263 -5.99 -8.93 16.44
C GLY A 263 -7.27 -8.51 15.70
N LEU A 264 -7.27 -8.57 14.37
CA LEU A 264 -8.38 -8.13 13.53
C LEU A 264 -9.11 -9.27 12.79
N SER A 265 -8.61 -10.50 12.90
CA SER A 265 -9.20 -11.69 12.31
C SER A 265 -8.70 -12.95 13.02
N ASP A 266 -9.42 -14.05 12.92
CA ASP A 266 -9.04 -15.36 13.49
C ASP A 266 -8.07 -16.09 12.54
N ILE A 267 -6.86 -15.55 12.42
CA ILE A 267 -5.77 -16.11 11.61
C ILE A 267 -4.44 -16.02 12.35
N ASP A 268 -3.50 -16.87 12.00
CA ASP A 268 -2.10 -16.75 12.32
C ASP A 268 -1.36 -16.02 11.19
N MET A 269 -0.59 -14.98 11.54
CA MET A 269 0.23 -14.29 10.53
C MET A 269 1.34 -15.21 10.03
N PRO A 270 1.48 -15.39 8.70
CA PRO A 270 2.58 -16.16 8.17
C PRO A 270 3.92 -15.46 8.43
N ASN A 271 4.98 -16.24 8.62
CA ASN A 271 6.32 -15.68 8.61
C ASN A 271 6.80 -15.41 7.17
N ASP A 272 7.88 -14.64 7.04
CA ASP A 272 8.43 -14.27 5.72
C ASP A 272 8.83 -15.50 4.88
N ALA A 273 9.27 -16.57 5.55
CA ALA A 273 9.57 -17.83 4.88
C ALA A 273 8.35 -18.47 4.22
N THR A 274 7.17 -18.35 4.84
CA THR A 274 5.91 -18.83 4.29
C THR A 274 5.46 -17.96 3.11
N ARG A 275 5.56 -16.62 3.24
CA ARG A 275 5.31 -15.69 2.14
C ARG A 275 6.15 -16.03 0.90
N LEU A 276 7.45 -16.26 1.09
CA LEU A 276 8.34 -16.64 -0.01
C LEU A 276 7.96 -18.01 -0.64
N ARG A 277 7.44 -18.97 0.11
CA ARG A 277 6.94 -20.23 -0.50
C ARG A 277 5.73 -20.00 -1.40
N LEU A 278 4.78 -19.17 -0.97
CA LEU A 278 3.60 -18.83 -1.79
C LEU A 278 3.99 -18.02 -3.03
N ILE A 279 4.94 -17.08 -2.91
CA ILE A 279 5.49 -16.36 -4.06
C ILE A 279 6.19 -17.32 -5.02
N ARG A 280 6.93 -18.31 -4.53
CA ARG A 280 7.58 -19.33 -5.37
C ARG A 280 6.54 -20.13 -6.15
N ALA A 281 5.43 -20.54 -5.54
CA ALA A 281 4.35 -21.23 -6.22
C ALA A 281 3.74 -20.38 -7.36
N LEU A 282 3.55 -19.10 -7.16
CA LEU A 282 3.11 -18.17 -8.22
C LEU A 282 4.11 -18.10 -9.38
N ILE A 283 5.40 -18.02 -9.09
CA ILE A 283 6.45 -17.97 -10.12
C ILE A 283 6.49 -19.27 -10.93
N GLU A 284 6.42 -20.41 -10.26
CA GLU A 284 6.42 -21.74 -10.90
C GLU A 284 5.17 -21.96 -11.76
N ALA A 285 4.05 -21.33 -11.41
CA ALA A 285 2.83 -21.29 -12.22
C ALA A 285 2.85 -20.27 -13.36
N GLY A 286 3.95 -19.49 -13.52
CA GLY A 286 4.09 -18.50 -14.60
C GLY A 286 3.61 -17.09 -14.27
N HIS A 287 3.35 -16.78 -13.00
CA HIS A 287 2.80 -15.49 -12.55
C HIS A 287 3.86 -14.51 -11.99
N LEU A 288 5.14 -14.64 -12.36
CA LEU A 288 6.20 -13.74 -11.88
C LEU A 288 5.85 -12.26 -12.05
N GLU A 289 5.22 -11.90 -13.18
CA GLU A 289 4.83 -10.51 -13.48
C GLU A 289 3.61 -10.01 -12.66
N ARG A 290 3.02 -10.89 -11.83
CA ARG A 290 1.83 -10.59 -11.02
C ARG A 290 2.13 -10.49 -9.52
N VAL A 291 3.40 -10.35 -9.13
CA VAL A 291 3.79 -10.30 -7.73
C VAL A 291 4.52 -9.00 -7.41
N VAL A 292 4.09 -8.34 -6.34
CA VAL A 292 4.82 -7.24 -5.69
C VAL A 292 4.87 -7.47 -4.18
N ILE A 293 5.80 -6.81 -3.49
CA ILE A 293 6.01 -7.00 -2.05
C ILE A 293 6.23 -5.67 -1.33
N SER A 294 5.84 -5.61 -0.05
CA SER A 294 6.04 -4.47 0.84
C SER A 294 5.91 -4.87 2.33
N HIS A 295 5.73 -3.88 3.25
CA HIS A 295 5.61 -4.13 4.69
C HIS A 295 4.29 -3.64 5.30
N ASP A 296 3.59 -2.71 4.66
CA ASP A 296 2.41 -2.02 5.22
C ASP A 296 2.70 -1.48 6.63
N ILE A 297 3.76 -0.70 6.75
CA ILE A 297 4.08 -0.04 8.01
C ILE A 297 3.07 1.08 8.25
N CYS A 298 2.09 0.84 9.11
CA CYS A 298 1.07 1.81 9.49
C CYS A 298 1.10 2.20 10.99
N TYR A 299 2.08 1.67 11.72
CA TYR A 299 2.28 1.98 13.14
C TYR A 299 3.75 2.28 13.44
N ARG A 300 3.97 3.29 14.30
CA ARG A 300 5.31 3.70 14.74
C ARG A 300 6.16 2.57 15.32
N THR A 301 5.53 1.60 15.99
CA THR A 301 6.22 0.44 16.57
C THR A 301 6.81 -0.52 15.53
N ARG A 302 6.50 -0.34 14.25
CA ARG A 302 7.10 -1.10 13.14
C ARG A 302 8.34 -0.43 12.57
N LEU A 303 8.57 0.84 12.88
CA LEU A 303 9.76 1.58 12.49
C LEU A 303 11.01 1.11 13.28
N ALA A 304 12.16 1.10 12.63
CA ALA A 304 13.43 0.68 13.24
C ALA A 304 13.79 1.53 14.47
N SER A 305 13.49 2.83 14.45
CA SER A 305 13.68 3.75 15.58
C SER A 305 12.92 3.36 16.86
N PHE A 306 11.93 2.48 16.75
CA PHE A 306 11.13 1.99 17.87
C PHE A 306 11.24 0.47 18.07
N GLY A 307 12.25 -0.17 17.50
CA GLY A 307 12.49 -1.61 17.62
C GLY A 307 11.68 -2.49 16.68
N GLY A 308 11.06 -1.90 15.65
CA GLY A 308 10.42 -2.61 14.55
C GLY A 308 11.42 -3.01 13.46
N HIS A 309 10.90 -3.59 12.38
CA HIS A 309 11.72 -4.04 11.25
C HIS A 309 12.15 -2.89 10.31
N GLY A 310 11.38 -1.77 10.27
CA GLY A 310 11.65 -0.61 9.41
C GLY A 310 11.45 -0.89 7.92
N TYR A 311 11.45 0.18 7.09
CA TYR A 311 11.27 0.07 5.63
C TYR A 311 12.44 -0.64 4.91
N GLY A 312 13.58 -0.81 5.55
CA GLY A 312 14.74 -1.48 4.97
C GLY A 312 14.71 -3.00 5.04
N HIS A 313 13.75 -3.60 5.75
CA HIS A 313 13.72 -5.03 6.05
C HIS A 313 13.75 -5.92 4.80
N ILE A 314 12.98 -5.59 3.76
CA ILE A 314 13.00 -6.36 2.51
C ILE A 314 14.41 -6.39 1.92
N PHE A 315 15.08 -5.25 1.83
CA PHE A 315 16.39 -5.16 1.20
C PHE A 315 17.50 -5.82 2.02
N ARG A 316 17.49 -5.59 3.34
CA ARG A 316 18.50 -6.10 4.28
C ARG A 316 18.35 -7.59 4.58
N ASN A 317 17.12 -8.10 4.72
CA ASN A 317 16.86 -9.44 5.23
C ASN A 317 16.16 -10.34 4.21
N VAL A 318 15.11 -9.85 3.53
CA VAL A 318 14.28 -10.70 2.66
C VAL A 318 15.01 -11.00 1.34
N VAL A 319 15.65 -10.03 0.71
CA VAL A 319 16.43 -10.25 -0.53
C VAL A 319 17.54 -11.31 -0.33
N PRO A 320 18.39 -11.24 0.71
CA PRO A 320 19.33 -12.32 0.99
C PRO A 320 18.66 -13.68 1.24
N MET A 321 17.49 -13.69 1.87
CA MET A 321 16.72 -14.91 2.07
C MET A 321 16.18 -15.47 0.76
N MET A 322 15.70 -14.62 -0.16
CA MET A 322 15.30 -15.02 -1.51
C MET A 322 16.46 -15.68 -2.26
N GLN A 323 17.63 -15.03 -2.31
CA GLN A 323 18.84 -15.57 -2.94
C GLN A 323 19.23 -16.94 -2.38
N LYS A 324 19.26 -17.09 -1.04
CA LYS A 324 19.54 -18.35 -0.36
C LYS A 324 18.52 -19.45 -0.68
N ARG A 325 17.28 -19.10 -1.06
CA ARG A 325 16.19 -20.01 -1.44
C ARG A 325 16.09 -20.24 -2.93
N GLY A 326 17.09 -19.80 -3.71
CA GLY A 326 17.18 -20.06 -5.14
C GLY A 326 16.35 -19.15 -6.03
N TYR A 327 15.93 -17.97 -5.52
CA TYR A 327 15.43 -16.91 -6.39
C TYR A 327 16.59 -16.35 -7.20
N SER A 328 16.42 -16.26 -8.52
CA SER A 328 17.37 -15.61 -9.40
C SER A 328 17.32 -14.08 -9.24
N GLU A 329 18.41 -13.40 -9.60
CA GLU A 329 18.43 -11.93 -9.65
C GLU A 329 17.34 -11.37 -10.57
N ALA A 330 17.04 -12.04 -11.67
CA ALA A 330 15.98 -11.64 -12.59
C ALA A 330 14.57 -11.72 -11.94
N GLU A 331 14.30 -12.74 -11.12
CA GLU A 331 13.04 -12.84 -10.37
C GLU A 331 12.94 -11.76 -9.29
N ILE A 332 14.03 -11.49 -8.57
CA ILE A 332 14.09 -10.44 -7.55
C ILE A 332 13.91 -9.06 -8.20
N ASP A 333 14.58 -8.79 -9.32
CA ASP A 333 14.42 -7.54 -10.06
C ASP A 333 13.04 -7.39 -10.70
N ALA A 334 12.42 -8.48 -11.16
CA ALA A 334 11.04 -8.45 -11.64
C ALA A 334 10.09 -7.98 -10.51
N ILE A 335 10.21 -8.54 -9.31
CA ILE A 335 9.34 -8.24 -8.16
C ILE A 335 9.57 -6.83 -7.62
N LEU A 336 10.83 -6.38 -7.50
CA LEU A 336 11.18 -5.12 -6.83
C LEU A 336 11.33 -3.93 -7.79
N VAL A 337 11.49 -4.16 -9.09
CA VAL A 337 11.74 -3.09 -10.08
C VAL A 337 10.78 -3.20 -11.27
N GLY A 338 10.72 -4.36 -11.92
CA GLY A 338 9.99 -4.54 -13.18
C GLY A 338 8.49 -4.36 -13.02
N ASN A 339 7.88 -5.08 -12.09
CA ASN A 339 6.45 -5.02 -11.81
C ASN A 339 6.02 -3.66 -11.23
N PRO A 340 6.72 -3.09 -10.22
CA PRO A 340 6.46 -1.73 -9.77
C PRO A 340 6.51 -0.70 -10.90
N ARG A 341 7.55 -0.73 -11.73
CA ARG A 341 7.69 0.18 -12.87
C ARG A 341 6.52 0.07 -13.84
N ARG A 342 6.10 -1.15 -14.21
CA ARG A 342 4.97 -1.40 -15.11
C ARG A 342 3.66 -0.85 -14.53
N LEU A 343 3.41 -1.09 -13.25
CA LEU A 343 2.19 -0.67 -12.56
C LEU A 343 2.12 0.85 -12.38
N LEU A 344 3.22 1.50 -12.02
CA LEU A 344 3.26 2.92 -11.73
C LEU A 344 3.41 3.80 -12.99
N THR A 345 3.77 3.21 -14.13
CA THR A 345 3.81 3.94 -15.41
C THR A 345 2.38 4.18 -15.91
N PHE A 346 2.03 5.44 -16.13
CA PHE A 346 0.76 5.86 -16.74
C PHE A 346 0.67 5.38 -18.18
N VAL A 347 -0.47 4.83 -18.60
CA VAL A 347 -0.71 4.24 -19.94
C VAL A 347 -1.55 5.13 -20.86
#